data_8245c7cf95e2dfa8d884a5e315d0c754
#
_entry.id   8245c7cf95e2dfa8d884a5e315d0c754
#
_cell.length_a   1.000
_cell.length_b   1.000
_cell.length_c   1.000
_cell.angle_alpha   90.00
_cell.angle_beta   90.00
_cell.angle_gamma   90.00
#
_symmetry.space_group_name_H-M   'P 1'
#
loop_
_entity.id
_entity.type
_entity.pdbx_description
1 polymer ?
#
loop_
_entity_poly.entity_id
_entity_poly.type
_entity_poly.pdbx_seq_one_letter_code
_entity_poly.pdbx_strand_id
1 'polypeptide(L)'
;AKGVSLFTYPTAGYFDTFFFALLSSIGGDDYFKKVMSYEKNIWTGSEATQALNLVGKLLTQYTLPQTVGYANNQDYTKNQAALMADKALFCPDGSWVAGEMKDAPRSAGFAWGLTTVPAMKKEDRHLTSFIESVWIPSGAKNKASAKTFIAWLYSDKATGLFAKAGAAMPTKTGTKGLPAEVAPFYTVYDEPGLKSTIGGFKSAKAVPGIDMKTALLDSVDSVASGKLSVKDWQAKVNEASNKLGGH
;
A
#
# COMPACT_ATOMS: atom_id res chain seq x y z
N ALA A 1 12.09 25.97 -0.34
CA ALA A 1 10.85 25.37 -0.79
C ALA A 1 10.41 25.97 -2.12
N LYS A 2 10.39 25.18 -3.17
CA LYS A 2 10.06 25.62 -4.53
C LYS A 2 8.58 25.37 -4.89
N GLY A 3 7.65 25.40 -3.91
CA GLY A 3 6.23 25.09 -4.15
C GLY A 3 5.93 23.61 -4.41
N VAL A 4 6.88 22.70 -4.10
CA VAL A 4 6.71 21.25 -4.22
C VAL A 4 6.46 20.68 -2.82
N SER A 5 5.37 19.94 -2.66
CA SER A 5 5.08 19.21 -1.43
C SER A 5 5.86 17.89 -1.37
N LEU A 6 6.14 17.42 -0.16
CA LEU A 6 6.80 16.12 0.00
C LEU A 6 5.88 14.97 -0.44
N PHE A 7 4.58 15.09 -0.20
CA PHE A 7 3.67 13.96 -0.23
C PHE A 7 2.30 14.30 -0.82
N THR A 8 1.69 13.33 -1.45
CA THR A 8 0.28 13.26 -1.79
C THR A 8 -0.17 11.80 -1.70
N TYR A 9 -1.46 11.50 -1.81
CA TYR A 9 -1.97 10.13 -1.87
C TYR A 9 -3.25 10.05 -2.70
N PRO A 10 -3.49 8.93 -3.41
CA PRO A 10 -4.67 8.79 -4.27
C PRO A 10 -5.96 8.79 -3.45
N THR A 11 -6.12 7.83 -2.57
CA THR A 11 -7.18 7.74 -1.56
C THR A 11 -6.61 7.15 -0.27
N ALA A 12 -7.36 7.26 0.83
CA ALA A 12 -6.98 6.68 2.11
C ALA A 12 -6.64 5.18 2.05
N GLY A 13 -7.28 4.43 1.14
CA GLY A 13 -7.05 3.00 0.96
C GLY A 13 -5.63 2.63 0.53
N TYR A 14 -4.94 3.52 -0.18
CA TYR A 14 -3.55 3.30 -0.62
C TYR A 14 -2.53 3.36 0.52
N PHE A 15 -2.96 3.76 1.72
CA PHE A 15 -2.09 3.75 2.89
C PHE A 15 -1.87 2.36 3.49
N ASP A 16 -2.59 1.33 3.11
CA ASP A 16 -2.46 -0.01 3.67
C ASP A 16 -1.04 -0.56 3.52
N THR A 17 -0.53 -0.60 2.29
CA THR A 17 0.82 -1.08 1.99
C THR A 17 1.89 -0.20 2.63
N PHE A 18 1.67 1.12 2.66
CA PHE A 18 2.57 2.05 3.33
C PHE A 18 2.63 1.81 4.84
N PHE A 19 1.46 1.67 5.50
CA PHE A 19 1.42 1.37 6.93
C PHE A 19 2.05 0.02 7.26
N PHE A 20 1.78 -1.01 6.47
CA PHE A 20 2.32 -2.34 6.74
C PHE A 20 3.85 -2.36 6.64
N ALA A 21 4.41 -1.72 5.63
CA ALA A 21 5.85 -1.56 5.50
C ALA A 21 6.44 -0.73 6.65
N LEU A 22 5.77 0.36 7.06
CA LEU A 22 6.22 1.22 8.16
C LEU A 22 6.19 0.49 9.50
N LEU A 23 5.12 -0.24 9.82
CA LEU A 23 5.00 -1.03 11.04
C LEU A 23 6.09 -2.10 11.12
N SER A 24 6.35 -2.78 9.99
CA SER A 24 7.44 -3.76 9.88
C SER A 24 8.81 -3.12 10.06
N SER A 25 9.03 -1.92 9.49
CA SER A 25 10.30 -1.18 9.62
C SER A 25 10.57 -0.71 11.05
N ILE A 26 9.52 -0.34 11.80
CA ILE A 26 9.63 0.13 13.18
C ILE A 26 9.81 -1.04 14.15
N GLY A 27 8.92 -2.02 14.10
CA GLY A 27 8.81 -3.07 15.11
C GLY A 27 9.37 -4.43 14.69
N GLY A 28 9.68 -4.61 13.39
CA GLY A 28 10.11 -5.88 12.83
C GLY A 28 8.96 -6.84 12.54
N ASP A 29 9.30 -8.00 11.98
CA ASP A 29 8.32 -8.97 11.49
C ASP A 29 7.42 -9.55 12.59
N ASP A 30 7.96 -9.76 13.78
CA ASP A 30 7.18 -10.33 14.90
C ASP A 30 6.17 -9.33 15.44
N TYR A 31 6.53 -8.06 15.54
CA TYR A 31 5.60 -6.99 15.89
C TYR A 31 4.49 -6.87 14.82
N PHE A 32 4.87 -6.89 13.55
CA PHE A 32 3.92 -6.85 12.45
C PHE A 32 2.91 -7.99 12.50
N LYS A 33 3.35 -9.24 12.75
CA LYS A 33 2.47 -10.41 12.93
C LYS A 33 1.48 -10.22 14.09
N LYS A 34 1.93 -9.65 15.21
CA LYS A 34 1.07 -9.31 16.36
C LYS A 34 0.00 -8.29 16.00
N VAL A 35 0.35 -7.25 15.25
CA VAL A 35 -0.59 -6.26 14.73
C VAL A 35 -1.64 -6.92 13.83
N MET A 36 -1.19 -7.73 12.87
CA MET A 36 -2.08 -8.43 11.94
C MET A 36 -3.00 -9.45 12.62
N SER A 37 -2.63 -9.96 13.79
CA SER A 37 -3.41 -10.93 14.57
C SER A 37 -4.20 -10.32 15.74
N TYR A 38 -4.29 -9.00 15.80
CA TYR A 38 -5.04 -8.25 16.82
C TYR A 38 -4.58 -8.53 18.25
N GLU A 39 -3.27 -8.58 18.52
CA GLU A 39 -2.80 -8.74 19.90
C GLU A 39 -3.35 -7.60 20.77
N LYS A 40 -3.75 -7.95 22.00
CA LYS A 40 -4.41 -7.01 22.92
C LYS A 40 -3.58 -5.74 23.13
N ASN A 41 -4.22 -4.59 22.93
CA ASN A 41 -3.62 -3.26 23.11
C ASN A 41 -2.37 -3.00 22.24
N ILE A 42 -2.17 -3.77 21.16
CA ILE A 42 -0.98 -3.63 20.31
C ILE A 42 -0.82 -2.20 19.76
N TRP A 43 -1.92 -1.50 19.55
CA TRP A 43 -1.91 -0.13 19.02
C TRP A 43 -1.63 0.96 20.05
N THR A 44 -1.50 0.61 21.35
CA THR A 44 -1.06 1.56 22.40
C THR A 44 0.44 1.49 22.68
N GLY A 45 1.14 0.53 22.08
CA GLY A 45 2.59 0.37 22.21
C GLY A 45 3.39 1.51 21.56
N SER A 46 4.68 1.55 21.89
CA SER A 46 5.62 2.57 21.38
C SER A 46 5.73 2.56 19.86
N GLU A 47 5.73 1.36 19.26
CA GLU A 47 5.87 1.17 17.81
C GLU A 47 4.67 1.73 17.04
N ALA A 48 3.44 1.40 17.48
CA ALA A 48 2.23 1.96 16.89
C ALA A 48 2.16 3.48 17.08
N THR A 49 2.49 3.95 18.28
CA THR A 49 2.54 5.39 18.59
C THR A 49 3.52 6.10 17.67
N GLN A 50 4.70 5.55 17.44
CA GLN A 50 5.69 6.10 16.52
C GLN A 50 5.16 6.12 15.08
N ALA A 51 4.57 5.01 14.60
CA ALA A 51 4.03 4.92 13.25
C ALA A 51 2.93 5.95 13.01
N LEU A 52 1.94 6.03 13.90
CA LEU A 52 0.81 6.95 13.76
C LEU A 52 1.25 8.43 13.87
N ASN A 53 2.21 8.75 14.74
CA ASN A 53 2.77 10.10 14.84
C ASN A 53 3.54 10.49 13.57
N LEU A 54 4.33 9.59 13.00
CA LEU A 54 5.04 9.84 11.74
C LEU A 54 4.07 10.10 10.60
N VAL A 55 3.05 9.24 10.46
CA VAL A 55 2.02 9.42 9.42
C VAL A 55 1.21 10.68 9.68
N GLY A 56 0.80 10.94 10.90
CA GLY A 56 0.07 12.15 11.26
C GLY A 56 0.84 13.42 10.92
N LYS A 57 2.15 13.44 11.21
CA LYS A 57 3.03 14.56 10.81
C LYS A 57 3.16 14.68 9.29
N LEU A 58 3.30 13.56 8.58
CA LEU A 58 3.33 13.54 7.12
C LEU A 58 2.06 14.15 6.54
N LEU A 59 0.90 13.72 7.03
CA LEU A 59 -0.41 14.16 6.57
C LEU A 59 -0.65 15.66 6.82
N THR A 60 -0.32 16.16 8.01
CA THR A 60 -0.67 17.53 8.43
C THR A 60 0.34 18.58 8.00
N GLN A 61 1.61 18.22 7.77
CA GLN A 61 2.67 19.20 7.52
C GLN A 61 3.32 19.09 6.15
N TYR A 62 3.24 17.93 5.49
CA TYR A 62 4.01 17.65 4.28
C TYR A 62 3.18 17.20 3.09
N THR A 63 1.89 16.99 3.29
CA THR A 63 0.96 16.60 2.23
C THR A 63 0.53 17.83 1.41
N LEU A 64 0.42 17.65 0.10
CA LEU A 64 -0.09 18.66 -0.81
C LEU A 64 -1.51 19.10 -0.37
N PRO A 65 -1.79 20.42 -0.17
CA PRO A 65 -3.01 20.87 0.50
C PRO A 65 -4.32 20.42 -0.16
N GLN A 66 -4.36 20.30 -1.49
CA GLN A 66 -5.56 19.86 -2.23
C GLN A 66 -5.80 18.35 -2.18
N THR A 67 -4.87 17.56 -1.66
CA THR A 67 -4.93 16.07 -1.69
C THR A 67 -6.24 15.55 -1.11
N VAL A 68 -6.65 16.01 0.07
CA VAL A 68 -7.89 15.54 0.72
C VAL A 68 -9.13 15.79 -0.15
N GLY A 69 -9.18 16.91 -0.86
CA GLY A 69 -10.30 17.24 -1.75
C GLY A 69 -10.43 16.31 -2.95
N TYR A 70 -9.34 15.66 -3.35
CA TYR A 70 -9.29 14.72 -4.47
C TYR A 70 -9.14 13.25 -4.04
N ALA A 71 -9.05 12.97 -2.74
CA ALA A 71 -8.86 11.62 -2.21
C ALA A 71 -10.17 10.80 -2.21
N ASN A 72 -10.82 10.68 -3.36
CA ASN A 72 -12.08 9.97 -3.56
C ASN A 72 -12.04 9.15 -4.86
N ASN A 73 -12.99 8.23 -5.03
CA ASN A 73 -13.02 7.30 -6.17
C ASN A 73 -13.16 7.95 -7.56
N GLN A 74 -13.55 9.22 -7.63
CA GLN A 74 -13.74 9.93 -8.90
C GLN A 74 -12.51 10.76 -9.29
N ASP A 75 -11.80 11.30 -8.29
CA ASP A 75 -10.76 12.32 -8.48
C ASP A 75 -9.34 11.86 -8.11
N TYR A 76 -9.15 10.66 -7.56
CA TYR A 76 -7.88 10.19 -7.01
C TYR A 76 -6.70 10.28 -7.99
N THR A 77 -6.95 10.14 -9.28
CA THR A 77 -5.93 10.29 -10.33
C THR A 77 -5.39 11.71 -10.42
N LYS A 78 -6.11 12.72 -9.93
CA LYS A 78 -5.58 14.10 -9.82
C LYS A 78 -4.45 14.20 -8.80
N ASN A 79 -4.50 13.37 -7.75
CA ASN A 79 -3.42 13.27 -6.76
C ASN A 79 -2.20 12.55 -7.35
N GLN A 80 -2.39 11.49 -8.13
CA GLN A 80 -1.31 10.83 -8.88
C GLN A 80 -0.69 11.78 -9.93
N ALA A 81 -1.52 12.53 -10.65
CA ALA A 81 -1.07 13.54 -11.62
C ALA A 81 -0.24 14.66 -10.98
N ALA A 82 -0.39 14.91 -9.68
CA ALA A 82 0.42 15.90 -8.98
C ALA A 82 1.92 15.53 -8.94
N LEU A 83 2.27 14.23 -8.91
CA LEU A 83 3.66 13.79 -9.08
C LEU A 83 4.14 14.12 -10.48
N MET A 84 3.34 13.78 -11.49
CA MET A 84 3.67 13.98 -12.91
C MET A 84 3.82 15.44 -13.28
N ALA A 85 3.21 16.35 -12.52
CA ALA A 85 3.30 17.80 -12.66
C ALA A 85 4.33 18.46 -11.71
N ASP A 86 5.23 17.68 -11.10
CA ASP A 86 6.27 18.14 -10.16
C ASP A 86 5.72 18.93 -8.96
N LYS A 87 4.47 18.64 -8.53
CA LYS A 87 3.83 19.31 -7.37
C LYS A 87 4.00 18.52 -6.08
N ALA A 88 4.28 17.23 -6.16
CA ALA A 88 4.59 16.36 -5.05
C ALA A 88 5.73 15.40 -5.41
N LEU A 89 6.48 14.92 -4.39
CA LEU A 89 7.64 14.04 -4.60
C LEU A 89 7.29 12.57 -4.42
N PHE A 90 6.39 12.24 -3.46
CA PHE A 90 6.05 10.86 -3.10
C PHE A 90 4.55 10.66 -3.02
N CYS A 91 4.13 9.45 -3.37
CA CYS A 91 2.76 8.98 -3.30
C CYS A 91 2.76 7.48 -2.93
N PRO A 92 1.96 7.03 -1.96
CA PRO A 92 1.77 5.60 -1.76
C PRO A 92 0.97 5.06 -2.94
N ASP A 93 1.57 4.17 -3.70
CA ASP A 93 0.99 3.62 -4.92
C ASP A 93 1.64 2.27 -5.24
N GLY A 94 1.28 1.67 -6.37
CA GLY A 94 1.84 0.42 -6.83
C GLY A 94 2.32 0.48 -8.28
N SER A 95 2.91 -0.61 -8.74
CA SER A 95 3.46 -0.72 -10.10
C SER A 95 2.43 -0.51 -11.23
N TRP A 96 1.14 -0.55 -10.92
CA TRP A 96 0.05 -0.27 -11.86
C TRP A 96 -0.10 1.21 -12.22
N VAL A 97 0.44 2.15 -11.43
CA VAL A 97 0.27 3.60 -11.62
C VAL A 97 0.76 4.06 -13.00
N ALA A 98 1.85 3.49 -13.52
CA ALA A 98 2.34 3.84 -14.84
C ALA A 98 1.32 3.53 -15.95
N GLY A 99 0.64 2.38 -15.86
CA GLY A 99 -0.43 1.99 -16.79
C GLY A 99 -1.70 2.83 -16.62
N GLU A 100 -2.08 3.11 -15.37
CA GLU A 100 -3.26 3.91 -15.02
C GLU A 100 -3.13 5.36 -15.51
N MET A 101 -1.92 5.92 -15.41
CA MET A 101 -1.62 7.32 -15.74
C MET A 101 -0.95 7.50 -17.12
N LYS A 102 -0.95 6.46 -17.99
CA LYS A 102 -0.23 6.48 -19.28
C LYS A 102 -0.58 7.67 -20.17
N ASP A 103 -1.84 8.05 -20.21
CA ASP A 103 -2.38 9.11 -21.07
C ASP A 103 -2.47 10.47 -20.35
N ALA A 104 -2.05 10.56 -19.09
CA ALA A 104 -2.10 11.80 -18.33
C ALA A 104 -0.94 12.75 -18.71
N PRO A 105 -1.19 14.07 -18.74
CA PRO A 105 -0.15 15.07 -18.95
C PRO A 105 0.95 14.96 -17.89
N ARG A 106 2.20 15.17 -18.33
CA ARG A 106 3.38 15.08 -17.46
C ARG A 106 4.41 16.17 -17.77
N SER A 107 5.18 16.55 -16.77
CA SER A 107 6.31 17.46 -16.93
C SER A 107 7.40 16.87 -17.84
N ALA A 108 8.13 17.72 -18.52
CA ALA A 108 9.24 17.27 -19.36
C ALA A 108 10.29 16.54 -18.52
N GLY A 109 10.68 15.35 -18.96
CA GLY A 109 11.66 14.52 -18.26
C GLY A 109 11.10 13.72 -17.06
N PHE A 110 9.80 13.78 -16.81
CA PHE A 110 9.18 12.95 -15.75
C PHE A 110 9.40 11.47 -16.01
N ALA A 111 9.82 10.76 -14.97
CA ALA A 111 9.94 9.30 -14.96
C ALA A 111 9.45 8.75 -13.62
N TRP A 112 8.75 7.63 -13.70
CA TRP A 112 8.33 6.91 -12.50
C TRP A 112 9.52 6.23 -11.82
N GLY A 113 9.48 6.18 -10.50
CA GLY A 113 10.40 5.38 -9.68
C GLY A 113 9.66 4.79 -8.49
N LEU A 114 10.17 3.70 -7.94
CA LEU A 114 9.67 3.09 -6.70
C LEU A 114 10.77 3.12 -5.64
N THR A 115 10.39 3.40 -4.42
CA THR A 115 11.27 3.29 -3.25
C THR A 115 10.52 2.66 -2.09
N THR A 116 11.26 2.10 -1.14
CA THR A 116 10.70 1.60 0.11
C THR A 116 10.25 2.75 1.01
N VAL A 117 9.44 2.46 2.03
CA VAL A 117 9.31 3.39 3.16
C VAL A 117 10.70 3.68 3.75
N PRO A 118 10.95 4.87 4.33
CA PRO A 118 12.21 5.17 4.96
C PRO A 118 12.59 4.12 6.01
N ALA A 119 13.82 3.61 5.94
CA ALA A 119 14.33 2.68 6.93
C ALA A 119 14.44 3.35 8.31
N MET A 120 13.82 2.76 9.32
CA MET A 120 13.89 3.25 10.71
C MET A 120 15.17 2.80 11.40
N LYS A 121 15.81 1.76 10.89
CA LYS A 121 17.13 1.28 11.28
C LYS A 121 17.97 1.14 10.01
N LYS A 122 19.28 1.40 10.12
CA LYS A 122 20.21 1.20 9.02
C LYS A 122 20.07 -0.23 8.48
N GLU A 123 19.92 -0.39 7.17
CA GLU A 123 19.82 -1.67 6.48
C GLU A 123 18.48 -2.44 6.65
N ASP A 124 17.49 -1.88 7.36
CA ASP A 124 16.18 -2.53 7.55
C ASP A 124 15.12 -1.90 6.64
N ARG A 125 15.18 -2.23 5.36
CA ARG A 125 14.26 -1.71 4.33
C ARG A 125 13.07 -2.64 4.17
N HIS A 126 11.88 -2.10 4.24
CA HIS A 126 10.63 -2.83 4.09
C HIS A 126 9.79 -2.30 2.93
N LEU A 127 9.24 -3.22 2.18
CA LEU A 127 8.24 -3.00 1.14
C LEU A 127 7.07 -3.93 1.40
N THR A 128 5.86 -3.47 1.19
CA THR A 128 4.69 -4.36 1.14
C THR A 128 4.42 -4.75 -0.30
N SER A 129 4.37 -6.06 -0.56
CA SER A 129 3.94 -6.57 -1.86
C SER A 129 2.44 -6.82 -1.83
N PHE A 130 1.72 -6.17 -2.74
CA PHE A 130 0.32 -6.49 -3.02
C PHE A 130 0.27 -7.63 -4.03
N ILE A 131 -0.46 -8.70 -3.71
CA ILE A 131 -0.54 -9.90 -4.55
C ILE A 131 -2.01 -10.24 -4.80
N GLU A 132 -2.38 -10.28 -6.07
CA GLU A 132 -3.66 -10.81 -6.50
C GLU A 132 -3.64 -12.34 -6.44
N SER A 133 -4.66 -12.92 -5.82
CA SER A 133 -4.78 -14.36 -5.65
C SER A 133 -5.86 -14.94 -6.53
N VAL A 134 -5.58 -16.09 -7.16
CA VAL A 134 -6.55 -16.85 -7.95
C VAL A 134 -6.91 -18.12 -7.19
N TRP A 135 -8.19 -18.37 -7.00
CA TRP A 135 -8.69 -19.52 -6.25
C TRP A 135 -9.95 -20.13 -6.88
N ILE A 136 -10.21 -21.40 -6.56
CA ILE A 136 -11.37 -22.14 -7.05
C ILE A 136 -12.33 -22.36 -5.87
N PRO A 137 -13.55 -21.80 -5.90
CA PRO A 137 -14.53 -22.02 -4.85
C PRO A 137 -14.86 -23.51 -4.67
N SER A 138 -15.14 -23.93 -3.44
CA SER A 138 -15.52 -25.33 -3.14
C SER A 138 -16.75 -25.80 -3.91
N GLY A 139 -17.70 -24.90 -4.17
CA GLY A 139 -18.92 -25.17 -4.95
C GLY A 139 -18.77 -25.11 -6.47
N ALA A 140 -17.55 -24.85 -7.02
CA ALA A 140 -17.36 -24.76 -8.47
C ALA A 140 -17.65 -26.11 -9.15
N LYS A 141 -18.44 -26.07 -10.23
CA LYS A 141 -18.82 -27.29 -10.98
C LYS A 141 -17.71 -27.79 -11.91
N ASN A 142 -16.93 -26.90 -12.49
CA ASN A 142 -15.90 -27.19 -13.50
C ASN A 142 -14.47 -27.08 -12.92
N LYS A 143 -14.21 -27.73 -11.77
CA LYS A 143 -12.93 -27.61 -11.05
C LYS A 143 -11.72 -28.04 -11.88
N ALA A 144 -11.87 -29.11 -12.71
CA ALA A 144 -10.78 -29.61 -13.56
C ALA A 144 -10.34 -28.55 -14.57
N SER A 145 -11.28 -27.95 -15.30
CA SER A 145 -11.00 -26.88 -16.26
C SER A 145 -10.43 -25.63 -15.58
N ALA A 146 -10.94 -25.27 -14.40
CA ALA A 146 -10.43 -24.15 -13.63
C ALA A 146 -8.97 -24.38 -13.20
N LYS A 147 -8.59 -25.60 -12.77
CA LYS A 147 -7.20 -25.95 -12.46
C LYS A 147 -6.31 -25.82 -13.69
N THR A 148 -6.77 -26.32 -14.85
CA THR A 148 -6.02 -26.20 -16.11
C THR A 148 -5.81 -24.74 -16.50
N PHE A 149 -6.84 -23.89 -16.34
CA PHE A 149 -6.72 -22.47 -16.59
C PHE A 149 -5.73 -21.78 -15.64
N ILE A 150 -5.81 -22.06 -14.35
CA ILE A 150 -4.84 -21.51 -13.39
C ILE A 150 -3.41 -21.95 -13.73
N ALA A 151 -3.20 -23.23 -14.04
CA ALA A 151 -1.88 -23.72 -14.46
C ALA A 151 -1.39 -22.98 -15.73
N TRP A 152 -2.28 -22.71 -16.69
CA TRP A 152 -1.94 -21.96 -17.88
C TRP A 152 -1.55 -20.50 -17.56
N LEU A 153 -2.20 -19.85 -16.58
CA LEU A 153 -1.84 -18.47 -16.18
C LEU A 153 -0.37 -18.36 -15.73
N TYR A 154 0.21 -19.43 -15.19
CA TYR A 154 1.62 -19.47 -14.78
C TYR A 154 2.57 -20.00 -15.87
N SER A 155 2.09 -20.24 -17.09
CA SER A 155 2.94 -20.60 -18.23
C SER A 155 3.72 -19.39 -18.74
N ASP A 156 4.87 -19.64 -19.41
CA ASP A 156 5.69 -18.56 -20.02
C ASP A 156 4.88 -17.72 -21.00
N LYS A 157 3.94 -18.36 -21.75
CA LYS A 157 3.07 -17.64 -22.68
C LYS A 157 2.17 -16.64 -21.98
N ALA A 158 1.45 -17.06 -20.94
CA ALA A 158 0.57 -16.17 -20.18
C ALA A 158 1.38 -15.10 -19.41
N THR A 159 2.45 -15.50 -18.76
CA THR A 159 3.39 -14.60 -18.07
C THR A 159 3.90 -13.51 -19.01
N GLY A 160 4.27 -13.85 -20.23
CA GLY A 160 4.70 -12.86 -21.23
C GLY A 160 3.58 -11.93 -21.70
N LEU A 161 2.32 -12.38 -21.73
CA LEU A 161 1.17 -11.52 -22.03
C LEU A 161 0.93 -10.51 -20.88
N PHE A 162 0.96 -10.96 -19.63
CA PHE A 162 0.85 -10.09 -18.46
C PHE A 162 1.98 -9.05 -18.44
N ALA A 163 3.22 -9.46 -18.65
CA ALA A 163 4.37 -8.55 -18.68
C ALA A 163 4.20 -7.47 -19.74
N LYS A 164 3.80 -7.82 -20.95
CA LYS A 164 3.53 -6.85 -22.05
C LYS A 164 2.41 -5.86 -21.67
N ALA A 165 1.45 -6.29 -20.84
CA ALA A 165 0.38 -5.42 -20.34
C ALA A 165 0.80 -4.59 -19.11
N GLY A 166 2.05 -4.68 -18.65
CA GLY A 166 2.57 -3.93 -17.52
C GLY A 166 2.38 -4.58 -16.16
N ALA A 167 1.99 -5.86 -16.11
CA ALA A 167 1.78 -6.60 -14.87
C ALA A 167 2.79 -7.74 -14.72
N ALA A 168 3.51 -7.79 -13.61
CA ALA A 168 4.43 -8.90 -13.32
C ALA A 168 3.70 -10.06 -12.65
N MET A 169 3.87 -11.24 -13.20
CA MET A 169 3.43 -12.49 -12.56
C MET A 169 4.52 -12.96 -11.57
N PRO A 170 4.15 -13.58 -10.41
CA PRO A 170 5.12 -14.10 -9.44
C PRO A 170 5.79 -15.40 -9.94
N THR A 171 6.48 -15.31 -11.06
CA THR A 171 7.24 -16.38 -11.72
C THR A 171 8.67 -15.93 -11.97
N LYS A 172 9.58 -16.89 -12.25
CA LYS A 172 10.99 -16.58 -12.53
C LYS A 172 11.19 -15.64 -13.74
N THR A 173 10.23 -15.59 -14.65
CA THR A 173 10.27 -14.78 -15.87
C THR A 173 9.22 -13.66 -15.84
N GLY A 174 8.57 -13.44 -14.70
CA GLY A 174 7.41 -12.55 -14.56
C GLY A 174 7.65 -11.09 -14.91
N THR A 175 8.88 -10.62 -14.79
CA THR A 175 9.27 -9.26 -15.14
C THR A 175 9.84 -9.15 -16.57
N LYS A 176 10.04 -10.28 -17.27
CA LYS A 176 10.63 -10.29 -18.59
C LYS A 176 9.67 -9.71 -19.64
N GLY A 177 10.06 -8.61 -20.26
CA GLY A 177 9.27 -7.95 -21.29
C GLY A 177 8.29 -6.92 -20.76
N LEU A 178 8.43 -6.47 -19.51
CA LEU A 178 7.72 -5.30 -18.98
C LEU A 178 8.03 -4.04 -19.81
N PRO A 179 7.05 -3.13 -19.98
CA PRO A 179 7.31 -1.81 -20.55
C PRO A 179 8.41 -1.05 -19.81
N ALA A 180 9.18 -0.23 -20.53
CA ALA A 180 10.28 0.53 -19.96
C ALA A 180 9.87 1.46 -18.79
N GLU A 181 8.65 1.94 -18.79
CA GLU A 181 8.11 2.75 -17.68
C GLU A 181 7.77 1.93 -16.42
N VAL A 182 7.53 0.62 -16.56
CA VAL A 182 7.12 -0.27 -15.47
C VAL A 182 8.30 -1.04 -14.88
N ALA A 183 9.26 -1.42 -15.73
CA ALA A 183 10.40 -2.24 -15.31
C ALA A 183 11.16 -1.65 -14.09
N PRO A 184 11.38 -0.34 -13.97
CA PRO A 184 12.04 0.27 -12.82
C PRO A 184 11.37 0.02 -11.48
N PHE A 185 10.04 -0.19 -11.43
CA PHE A 185 9.35 -0.50 -10.18
C PHE A 185 9.82 -1.82 -9.54
N TYR A 186 10.29 -2.76 -10.36
CA TYR A 186 10.70 -4.08 -9.88
C TYR A 186 12.18 -4.15 -9.52
N THR A 187 12.98 -3.15 -9.88
CA THR A 187 14.41 -3.11 -9.48
C THR A 187 14.59 -2.91 -7.97
N VAL A 188 13.58 -2.40 -7.27
CA VAL A 188 13.61 -2.29 -5.81
C VAL A 188 13.83 -3.64 -5.12
N TYR A 189 13.40 -4.74 -5.74
CA TYR A 189 13.59 -6.10 -5.21
C TYR A 189 15.03 -6.60 -5.29
N ASP A 190 15.88 -5.94 -6.07
CA ASP A 190 17.30 -6.23 -6.19
C ASP A 190 18.13 -5.48 -5.12
N GLU A 191 17.52 -4.60 -4.32
CA GLU A 191 18.21 -3.85 -3.29
C GLU A 191 18.64 -4.76 -2.13
N PRO A 192 19.94 -4.69 -1.72
CA PRO A 192 20.42 -5.48 -0.60
C PRO A 192 19.68 -5.18 0.70
N GLY A 193 19.33 -6.23 1.44
CA GLY A 193 18.63 -6.10 2.73
C GLY A 193 17.15 -5.76 2.64
N LEU A 194 16.56 -5.71 1.44
CA LEU A 194 15.13 -5.53 1.29
C LEU A 194 14.36 -6.71 1.87
N LYS A 195 13.37 -6.41 2.69
CA LYS A 195 12.37 -7.36 3.18
C LYS A 195 11.03 -7.05 2.53
N SER A 196 10.45 -8.03 1.85
CA SER A 196 9.10 -7.91 1.29
C SER A 196 8.10 -8.54 2.24
N THR A 197 7.09 -7.76 2.64
CA THR A 197 6.01 -8.20 3.53
C THR A 197 4.72 -8.30 2.72
N ILE A 198 3.98 -9.38 2.91
CA ILE A 198 2.60 -9.50 2.45
C ILE A 198 1.74 -9.18 3.66
N GLY A 199 1.03 -8.07 3.61
CA GLY A 199 0.20 -7.58 4.71
C GLY A 199 -1.27 -7.96 4.54
N GLY A 200 -1.93 -8.18 5.67
CA GLY A 200 -3.37 -8.39 5.73
C GLY A 200 -3.78 -8.78 7.14
N PHE A 201 -4.79 -8.10 7.66
CA PHE A 201 -5.35 -8.47 8.95
C PHE A 201 -5.94 -9.88 8.90
N LYS A 202 -5.68 -10.67 9.95
CA LYS A 202 -6.24 -12.00 10.11
C LYS A 202 -7.77 -11.94 10.07
N SER A 203 -8.39 -12.96 9.48
CA SER A 203 -9.85 -13.10 9.55
C SER A 203 -10.30 -13.17 11.00
N ALA A 204 -11.24 -12.30 11.37
CA ALA A 204 -11.84 -12.24 12.70
C ALA A 204 -13.35 -12.50 12.61
N LYS A 205 -13.96 -12.84 13.74
CA LYS A 205 -15.42 -12.86 13.83
C LYS A 205 -15.96 -11.45 13.60
N ALA A 206 -16.94 -11.32 12.72
CA ALA A 206 -17.54 -10.03 12.45
C ALA A 206 -18.12 -9.39 13.72
N VAL A 207 -17.76 -8.14 13.95
CA VAL A 207 -18.33 -7.30 15.03
C VAL A 207 -19.07 -6.16 14.34
N PRO A 208 -20.39 -6.01 14.57
CA PRO A 208 -21.18 -4.98 13.90
C PRO A 208 -20.58 -3.58 14.07
N GLY A 209 -20.39 -2.87 12.96
CA GLY A 209 -19.84 -1.51 12.94
C GLY A 209 -18.33 -1.41 13.23
N ILE A 210 -17.61 -2.53 13.33
CA ILE A 210 -16.17 -2.54 13.60
C ILE A 210 -15.43 -3.15 12.41
N ASP A 211 -14.51 -2.37 11.85
CA ASP A 211 -13.66 -2.76 10.75
C ASP A 211 -12.32 -2.01 10.82
N MET A 212 -11.22 -2.73 10.59
CA MET A 212 -9.87 -2.15 10.66
C MET A 212 -9.59 -1.18 9.52
N LYS A 213 -10.12 -1.43 8.33
CA LYS A 213 -9.98 -0.50 7.21
C LYS A 213 -10.57 0.86 7.59
N THR A 214 -11.81 0.86 8.10
CA THR A 214 -12.50 2.08 8.54
C THR A 214 -11.78 2.76 9.71
N ALA A 215 -11.29 1.99 10.68
CA ALA A 215 -10.62 2.57 11.83
C ALA A 215 -9.24 3.16 11.47
N LEU A 216 -8.44 2.44 10.70
CA LEU A 216 -7.07 2.82 10.38
C LEU A 216 -7.01 3.70 9.13
N LEU A 217 -7.55 3.24 8.00
CA LEU A 217 -7.32 3.86 6.70
C LEU A 217 -8.32 4.98 6.41
N ASP A 218 -9.64 4.75 6.56
CA ASP A 218 -10.63 5.79 6.25
C ASP A 218 -10.52 7.01 7.18
N SER A 219 -9.76 6.89 8.27
CA SER A 219 -9.45 8.00 9.17
C SER A 219 -8.36 8.95 8.64
N VAL A 220 -7.59 8.56 7.61
CA VAL A 220 -6.46 9.32 7.06
C VAL A 220 -6.89 10.73 6.64
N ASP A 221 -7.98 10.87 5.89
CA ASP A 221 -8.48 12.17 5.43
C ASP A 221 -8.91 13.08 6.59
N SER A 222 -9.47 12.49 7.65
CA SER A 222 -9.85 13.22 8.87
C SER A 222 -8.62 13.73 9.62
N VAL A 223 -7.55 12.95 9.67
CA VAL A 223 -6.28 13.36 10.26
C VAL A 223 -5.63 14.45 9.39
N ALA A 224 -5.55 14.25 8.08
CA ALA A 224 -4.96 15.21 7.15
C ALA A 224 -5.65 16.56 7.17
N SER A 225 -6.98 16.59 7.34
CA SER A 225 -7.78 17.81 7.45
C SER A 225 -7.86 18.41 8.87
N GLY A 226 -7.21 17.79 9.86
CA GLY A 226 -7.24 18.23 11.26
C GLY A 226 -8.55 17.96 12.00
N LYS A 227 -9.49 17.22 11.41
CA LYS A 227 -10.77 16.83 12.02
C LYS A 227 -10.62 15.74 13.07
N LEU A 228 -9.56 14.94 13.01
CA LEU A 228 -9.24 13.88 13.95
C LEU A 228 -7.80 14.04 14.43
N SER A 229 -7.60 14.06 15.75
CA SER A 229 -6.25 14.07 16.30
C SER A 229 -5.58 12.71 16.15
N VAL A 230 -4.24 12.67 16.10
CA VAL A 230 -3.48 11.41 16.05
C VAL A 230 -3.76 10.55 17.28
N LYS A 231 -3.96 11.16 18.45
CA LYS A 231 -4.32 10.49 19.69
C LYS A 231 -5.68 9.79 19.60
N ASP A 232 -6.68 10.48 19.08
CA ASP A 232 -8.03 9.91 18.92
C ASP A 232 -8.05 8.84 17.81
N TRP A 233 -7.26 9.05 16.75
CA TRP A 233 -7.05 8.02 15.73
C TRP A 233 -6.45 6.74 16.32
N GLN A 234 -5.40 6.86 17.13
CA GLN A 234 -4.80 5.72 17.82
C GLN A 234 -5.80 5.00 18.75
N ALA A 235 -6.61 5.76 19.50
CA ALA A 235 -7.63 5.19 20.36
C ALA A 235 -8.68 4.41 19.57
N LYS A 236 -9.17 4.98 18.46
CA LYS A 236 -10.12 4.35 17.54
C LYS A 236 -9.58 3.05 16.95
N VAL A 237 -8.33 3.06 16.49
CA VAL A 237 -7.66 1.87 15.92
C VAL A 237 -7.48 0.80 16.97
N ASN A 238 -7.06 1.16 18.18
CA ASN A 238 -6.87 0.22 19.28
C ASN A 238 -8.20 -0.43 19.71
N GLU A 239 -9.27 0.36 19.80
CA GLU A 239 -10.60 -0.14 20.13
C GLU A 239 -11.08 -1.16 19.08
N ALA A 240 -10.98 -0.83 17.80
CA ALA A 240 -11.36 -1.71 16.70
C ALA A 240 -10.54 -3.01 16.72
N SER A 241 -9.22 -2.91 16.89
CA SER A 241 -8.31 -4.06 16.96
C SER A 241 -8.64 -4.97 18.14
N ASN A 242 -8.86 -4.43 19.35
CA ASN A 242 -9.20 -5.22 20.52
C ASN A 242 -10.54 -5.95 20.33
N LYS A 243 -11.58 -5.28 19.82
CA LYS A 243 -12.89 -5.91 19.56
C LYS A 243 -12.80 -7.06 18.55
N LEU A 244 -12.02 -6.89 17.49
CA LEU A 244 -11.79 -7.93 16.48
C LEU A 244 -10.93 -9.07 17.02
N GLY A 245 -10.04 -8.79 17.95
CA GLY A 245 -9.24 -9.79 18.68
C GLY A 245 -10.00 -10.54 19.77
N GLY A 246 -11.21 -10.09 20.12
CA GLY A 246 -12.01 -10.68 21.21
C GLY A 246 -11.55 -10.25 22.61
N HIS A 247 -11.00 -9.05 22.75
CA HIS A 247 -10.46 -8.48 23.99
C HIS A 247 -11.34 -7.36 24.56
#